data_e48c6617ad73bf52efeef75d2090f7ac
#
_entry.id   e48c6617ad73bf52efeef75d2090f7ac
#
_cell.length_a   1.000
_cell.length_b   1.000
_cell.length_c   1.000
_cell.angle_alpha   90.00
_cell.angle_beta   90.00
_cell.angle_gamma   90.00
#
_symmetry.space_group_name_H-M   'P 1'
#
loop_
_entity.id
_entity.type
_entity.pdbx_description
1 polymer ?
#
loop_
_entity_poly.entity_id
_entity_poly.type
_entity_poly.pdbx_seq_one_letter_code
_entity_poly.pdbx_strand_id
1 'polypeptide(L)'
;MFKILRESDRKISNWSGGVTKELYIYPEDGNYQSRNFKFRISIATTELESSTFTKLENTNRVISILDGHMDLEHKNHHNVSLDKYQIDRFKGHWDTFSKGKVTDFNLMVKNGNGDFFFKEFSKEEKINFPKGLKTINFIFCISEKITVDENELKQGEILVTDKKEVFVNSSNGKIFYGFAEIEEEVKMKDLWNGRFDSDKEVDLRLWQVIKEFDENAKGNGICFVGYNTDDGVERNQGRIGAKDGSNAIRKAMQSFPKVEGLEVYDYKNLSSQVLEEAQKEYSDKIANVLKAGLFPIGLGGGHDIAYGSYSGIRKAYPDKKIGLINFDTHLDIRPYDNGPTSGTSFKQILDSDKNAKYAIVGFKKQGNTKRLIDTAKAYNTLILDEEDEENYIITELQKYISSVDVVYITFCMDVFDAPYAPGVSAPTIMGLDPKKGKRILRDLMATGKVVCVDFAEVNPLYDIDSRTAKLAGCLAYDIMLNKSK
;
A
#
# COMPACT_ATOMS: atom_id res chain seq x y z
N MET A 1 9.73 11.04 -22.30
CA MET A 1 9.59 12.48 -21.94
C MET A 1 10.98 13.11 -21.97
N PHE A 2 11.13 14.32 -22.52
CA PHE A 2 12.37 15.09 -22.50
C PHE A 2 11.96 16.58 -22.59
N LYS A 3 12.15 17.33 -21.50
CA LYS A 3 11.67 18.71 -21.39
C LYS A 3 12.69 19.57 -20.68
N ILE A 4 13.09 20.68 -21.30
CA ILE A 4 13.92 21.70 -20.65
C ILE A 4 12.99 22.84 -20.22
N LEU A 5 13.07 23.20 -18.96
CA LEU A 5 12.33 24.30 -18.35
C LEU A 5 13.29 25.45 -18.05
N ARG A 6 12.96 26.59 -18.59
CA ARG A 6 13.76 27.80 -18.55
C ARG A 6 13.27 28.73 -17.43
N GLU A 7 14.01 29.81 -17.23
CA GLU A 7 13.63 30.81 -16.20
C GLU A 7 12.26 31.44 -16.48
N SER A 8 11.90 31.64 -17.74
CA SER A 8 10.59 32.15 -18.17
C SER A 8 9.41 31.25 -17.81
N ASP A 9 9.65 29.96 -17.61
CA ASP A 9 8.61 28.96 -17.40
C ASP A 9 8.23 28.79 -15.92
N ARG A 10 8.93 29.50 -15.02
CA ARG A 10 8.78 29.35 -13.57
C ARG A 10 7.55 30.06 -13.05
N LYS A 11 6.81 29.37 -12.20
CA LYS A 11 5.79 30.01 -11.35
C LYS A 11 6.48 30.58 -10.10
N ILE A 12 6.27 31.86 -9.84
CA ILE A 12 6.83 32.56 -8.68
C ILE A 12 5.74 32.76 -7.66
N SER A 13 6.02 32.42 -6.41
CA SER A 13 5.14 32.66 -5.26
C SER A 13 5.89 33.36 -4.14
N ASN A 14 5.31 34.44 -3.63
CA ASN A 14 5.82 35.17 -2.46
C ASN A 14 5.18 34.60 -1.19
N TRP A 15 5.94 34.55 -0.12
CA TRP A 15 5.48 34.20 1.22
C TRP A 15 6.12 35.13 2.25
N SER A 16 5.68 35.08 3.48
CA SER A 16 6.12 36.06 4.53
C SER A 16 7.63 36.10 4.81
N GLY A 17 8.37 35.06 4.41
CA GLY A 17 9.81 34.92 4.65
C GLY A 17 10.68 34.94 3.39
N GLY A 18 10.10 35.13 2.19
CA GLY A 18 10.89 35.15 0.96
C GLY A 18 10.10 34.80 -0.29
N VAL A 19 10.80 34.25 -1.28
CA VAL A 19 10.26 33.93 -2.61
C VAL A 19 10.55 32.49 -2.97
N THR A 20 9.58 31.80 -3.54
CA THR A 20 9.77 30.46 -4.11
C THR A 20 9.53 30.48 -5.61
N LYS A 21 10.51 29.95 -6.35
CA LYS A 21 10.45 29.72 -7.80
C LYS A 21 10.20 28.23 -8.04
N GLU A 22 9.03 27.85 -8.54
CA GLU A 22 8.73 26.48 -8.91
C GLU A 22 9.42 26.15 -10.23
N LEU A 23 10.28 25.12 -10.21
CA LEU A 23 11.01 24.63 -11.39
C LEU A 23 10.20 23.61 -12.14
N TYR A 24 9.56 22.68 -11.41
CA TYR A 24 8.71 21.64 -11.97
C TYR A 24 7.73 21.13 -10.93
N ILE A 25 6.53 20.79 -11.36
CA ILE A 25 5.51 20.12 -10.56
C ILE A 25 4.88 18.99 -11.40
N TYR A 26 4.62 17.85 -10.78
CA TYR A 26 3.97 16.73 -11.45
C TYR A 26 2.75 16.24 -10.65
N PRO A 27 1.60 15.98 -11.31
CA PRO A 27 1.34 16.22 -12.75
C PRO A 27 1.44 17.72 -13.10
N GLU A 28 1.54 18.07 -14.38
CA GLU A 28 1.80 19.47 -14.82
C GLU A 28 0.65 20.44 -14.50
N ASP A 29 -0.56 19.94 -14.30
CA ASP A 29 -1.73 20.66 -13.79
C ASP A 29 -1.78 20.71 -12.25
N GLY A 30 -0.80 20.13 -11.60
CA GLY A 30 -0.68 20.10 -10.14
C GLY A 30 -0.58 21.49 -9.52
N ASN A 31 -0.96 21.59 -8.24
CA ASN A 31 -0.91 22.84 -7.51
C ASN A 31 -0.43 22.63 -6.07
N TYR A 32 0.60 23.37 -5.66
CA TYR A 32 1.17 23.27 -4.33
C TYR A 32 0.21 23.71 -3.21
N GLN A 33 -0.59 24.75 -3.44
CA GLN A 33 -1.50 25.27 -2.41
C GLN A 33 -2.63 24.31 -2.08
N SER A 34 -3.21 23.69 -3.12
CA SER A 34 -4.26 22.65 -2.95
C SER A 34 -3.70 21.27 -2.60
N ARG A 35 -2.37 21.13 -2.51
CA ARG A 35 -1.67 19.86 -2.23
C ARG A 35 -1.93 18.77 -3.29
N ASN A 36 -2.36 19.17 -4.48
CA ASN A 36 -2.58 18.27 -5.61
C ASN A 36 -1.31 18.16 -6.46
N PHE A 37 -0.31 17.41 -5.96
CA PHE A 37 0.91 17.09 -6.69
C PHE A 37 1.48 15.75 -6.18
N LYS A 38 2.23 15.05 -7.04
CA LYS A 38 3.00 13.85 -6.69
C LYS A 38 4.43 14.21 -6.31
N PHE A 39 5.07 15.11 -7.08
CA PHE A 39 6.33 15.70 -6.65
C PHE A 39 6.47 17.13 -7.17
N ARG A 40 7.34 17.88 -6.52
CA ARG A 40 7.63 19.29 -6.82
C ARG A 40 9.11 19.58 -6.63
N ILE A 41 9.70 20.30 -7.60
CA ILE A 41 11.07 20.83 -7.53
C ILE A 41 10.98 22.34 -7.50
N SER A 42 11.67 22.97 -6.57
CA SER A 42 11.65 24.42 -6.39
C SER A 42 12.96 24.97 -5.86
N ILE A 43 13.19 26.26 -6.12
CA ILE A 43 14.21 27.07 -5.46
C ILE A 43 13.46 28.05 -4.55
N ALA A 44 13.87 28.13 -3.28
CA ALA A 44 13.34 29.13 -2.37
C ALA A 44 14.47 30.04 -1.87
N THR A 45 14.19 31.34 -1.78
CA THR A 45 15.07 32.32 -1.13
C THR A 45 14.42 32.73 0.16
N THR A 46 15.12 32.52 1.28
CA THR A 46 14.68 32.88 2.64
C THR A 46 15.44 34.11 3.09
N GLU A 47 14.71 35.19 3.37
CA GLU A 47 15.24 36.49 3.82
C GLU A 47 15.17 36.67 5.34
N LEU A 48 14.47 35.81 6.05
CA LEU A 48 14.34 35.78 7.50
C LEU A 48 15.54 35.07 8.15
N GLU A 49 15.93 35.54 9.31
CA GLU A 49 16.98 34.90 10.15
C GLU A 49 16.55 33.53 10.66
N SER A 50 15.24 33.29 10.79
CA SER A 50 14.68 31.99 11.18
C SER A 50 13.30 31.78 10.57
N SER A 51 12.98 30.53 10.23
CA SER A 51 11.67 30.15 9.71
C SER A 51 11.27 28.73 10.13
N THR A 52 10.00 28.43 9.93
CA THR A 52 9.44 27.11 10.19
C THR A 52 8.95 26.50 8.88
N PHE A 53 9.28 25.26 8.63
CA PHE A 53 8.82 24.57 7.45
C PHE A 53 7.34 24.20 7.58
N THR A 54 6.57 24.40 6.50
CA THR A 54 5.18 23.94 6.43
C THR A 54 5.14 22.42 6.52
N LYS A 55 4.32 21.89 7.44
CA LYS A 55 4.07 20.44 7.54
C LYS A 55 3.33 19.92 6.32
N LEU A 56 3.82 18.81 5.80
CA LEU A 56 3.25 18.12 4.66
C LEU A 56 3.19 16.62 4.98
N GLU A 57 1.99 16.12 5.19
CA GLU A 57 1.79 14.69 5.41
C GLU A 57 2.18 13.86 4.19
N ASN A 58 2.67 12.65 4.42
CA ASN A 58 3.05 11.67 3.40
C ASN A 58 4.02 12.24 2.35
N THR A 59 4.89 13.17 2.75
CA THR A 59 5.83 13.85 1.83
C THR A 59 7.26 13.63 2.29
N ASN A 60 8.09 13.07 1.43
CA ASN A 60 9.55 13.05 1.60
C ASN A 60 10.13 14.36 1.05
N ARG A 61 11.08 14.93 1.77
CA ARG A 61 11.75 16.17 1.38
C ARG A 61 13.26 15.98 1.31
N VAL A 62 13.86 16.51 0.27
CA VAL A 62 15.31 16.61 0.10
C VAL A 62 15.63 18.07 -0.16
N ILE A 63 16.57 18.62 0.59
CA ILE A 63 16.98 20.04 0.51
C ILE A 63 18.49 20.15 0.35
N SER A 64 18.93 21.17 -0.40
CA SER A 64 20.34 21.54 -0.52
C SER A 64 20.47 23.05 -0.62
N ILE A 65 21.63 23.60 -0.23
CA ILE A 65 21.93 25.02 -0.26
C ILE A 65 22.59 25.38 -1.58
N LEU A 66 22.00 26.32 -2.32
CA LEU A 66 22.58 26.92 -3.50
C LEU A 66 23.46 28.13 -3.15
N ASP A 67 23.05 28.91 -2.13
CA ASP A 67 23.79 30.06 -1.63
C ASP A 67 23.44 30.35 -0.17
N GLY A 68 24.45 30.79 0.63
CA GLY A 68 24.30 30.99 2.06
C GLY A 68 24.63 29.78 2.91
N HIS A 69 24.12 29.79 4.15
CA HIS A 69 24.29 28.75 5.18
C HIS A 69 22.98 28.57 5.94
N MET A 70 22.60 27.33 6.27
CA MET A 70 21.37 27.02 7.00
C MET A 70 21.61 25.96 8.08
N ASP A 71 21.19 26.26 9.31
CA ASP A 71 21.02 25.26 10.36
C ASP A 71 19.58 24.76 10.35
N LEU A 72 19.39 23.44 10.35
CA LEU A 72 18.10 22.79 10.46
C LEU A 72 18.00 22.02 11.77
N GLU A 73 16.91 22.23 12.48
CA GLU A 73 16.51 21.43 13.64
C GLU A 73 15.24 20.65 13.30
N HIS A 74 15.36 19.32 13.22
CA HIS A 74 14.24 18.40 13.11
C HIS A 74 13.93 17.84 14.50
N LYS A 75 12.95 18.46 15.17
CA LYS A 75 12.60 18.15 16.56
C LYS A 75 12.34 16.65 16.77
N ASN A 76 13.02 16.08 17.75
CA ASN A 76 13.00 14.64 18.10
C ASN A 76 13.63 13.70 17.02
N HIS A 77 14.36 14.24 16.04
CA HIS A 77 15.04 13.45 15.01
C HIS A 77 16.53 13.80 14.95
N HIS A 78 16.92 14.77 14.14
CA HIS A 78 18.33 15.19 14.03
C HIS A 78 18.46 16.69 13.81
N ASN A 79 19.65 17.21 14.02
CA ASN A 79 20.06 18.56 13.67
C ASN A 79 21.17 18.48 12.63
N VAL A 80 21.16 19.39 11.67
CA VAL A 80 22.19 19.46 10.62
C VAL A 80 22.48 20.90 10.26
N SER A 81 23.74 21.18 10.00
CA SER A 81 24.24 22.46 9.50
C SER A 81 24.65 22.28 8.04
N LEU A 82 24.06 23.03 7.13
CA LEU A 82 24.22 22.87 5.70
C LEU A 82 24.93 24.07 5.08
N ASP A 83 26.09 23.80 4.51
CA ASP A 83 26.78 24.66 3.60
C ASP A 83 26.42 24.40 2.14
N LYS A 84 26.94 25.19 1.23
CA LYS A 84 26.69 25.14 -0.20
C LYS A 84 26.86 23.74 -0.77
N TYR A 85 25.80 23.22 -1.42
CA TYR A 85 25.65 21.91 -2.04
C TYR A 85 25.57 20.71 -1.09
N GLN A 86 25.62 20.91 0.22
CA GLN A 86 25.30 19.85 1.18
C GLN A 86 23.81 19.56 1.18
N ILE A 87 23.45 18.31 1.45
CA ILE A 87 22.09 17.81 1.26
C ILE A 87 21.58 17.19 2.56
N ASP A 88 20.35 17.51 2.91
CA ASP A 88 19.60 16.85 3.98
C ASP A 88 18.30 16.23 3.49
N ARG A 89 17.84 15.18 4.20
CA ARG A 89 16.66 14.39 3.89
C ARG A 89 15.80 14.24 5.11
N PHE A 90 14.50 14.59 4.99
CA PHE A 90 13.58 14.55 6.12
C PHE A 90 12.13 14.34 5.69
N LYS A 91 11.27 13.98 6.64
CA LYS A 91 9.85 13.83 6.39
C LYS A 91 9.13 15.17 6.51
N GLY A 92 8.22 15.44 5.58
CA GLY A 92 7.49 16.70 5.52
C GLY A 92 6.59 16.97 6.73
N HIS A 93 6.18 15.93 7.48
CA HIS A 93 5.37 16.07 8.70
C HIS A 93 6.21 16.40 9.97
N TRP A 94 7.55 16.33 9.90
CA TRP A 94 8.40 16.67 11.04
C TRP A 94 8.30 18.14 11.40
N ASP A 95 8.41 18.44 12.70
CA ASP A 95 8.61 19.81 13.18
C ASP A 95 10.02 20.24 12.84
N THR A 96 10.14 21.07 11.78
CA THR A 96 11.43 21.51 11.24
C THR A 96 11.56 23.03 11.34
N PHE A 97 12.61 23.47 11.97
CA PHE A 97 12.99 24.87 12.12
C PHE A 97 14.28 25.13 11.36
N SER A 98 14.39 26.29 10.74
CA SER A 98 15.60 26.73 10.07
C SER A 98 16.10 28.03 10.62
N LYS A 99 17.44 28.21 10.61
CA LYS A 99 18.13 29.45 10.93
C LYS A 99 19.16 29.75 9.83
N GLY A 100 19.14 30.96 9.30
CA GLY A 100 20.02 31.43 8.25
C GLY A 100 19.27 31.94 7.02
N LYS A 101 19.86 32.93 6.35
CA LYS A 101 19.37 33.48 5.08
C LYS A 101 20.01 32.72 3.93
N VAL A 102 19.21 32.10 3.10
CA VAL A 102 19.70 31.18 2.07
C VAL A 102 18.88 31.22 0.79
N THR A 103 19.50 30.72 -0.26
CA THR A 103 18.79 30.19 -1.42
C THR A 103 18.97 28.68 -1.42
N ASP A 104 17.85 27.94 -1.34
CA ASP A 104 17.84 26.49 -1.26
C ASP A 104 17.18 25.85 -2.49
N PHE A 105 17.57 24.61 -2.79
CA PHE A 105 16.96 23.73 -3.80
C PHE A 105 16.19 22.64 -3.09
N ASN A 106 14.91 22.48 -3.38
CA ASN A 106 14.00 21.57 -2.71
C ASN A 106 13.39 20.58 -3.69
N LEU A 107 13.41 19.30 -3.31
CA LEU A 107 12.58 18.23 -3.87
C LEU A 107 11.57 17.79 -2.81
N MET A 108 10.30 17.77 -3.17
CA MET A 108 9.21 17.23 -2.35
C MET A 108 8.53 16.11 -3.12
N VAL A 109 8.44 14.90 -2.55
CA VAL A 109 7.78 13.74 -3.16
C VAL A 109 6.71 13.21 -2.24
N LYS A 110 5.46 13.23 -2.70
CA LYS A 110 4.27 12.81 -1.95
C LYS A 110 3.93 11.36 -2.29
N ASN A 111 3.74 10.52 -1.26
CA ASN A 111 3.42 9.09 -1.38
C ASN A 111 4.39 8.32 -2.29
N GLY A 112 5.67 8.63 -2.26
CA GLY A 112 6.69 7.97 -3.08
C GLY A 112 8.10 8.34 -2.64
N ASN A 113 9.09 7.78 -3.29
CA ASN A 113 10.49 8.07 -3.04
C ASN A 113 11.06 9.00 -4.11
N GLY A 114 12.04 9.77 -3.71
CA GLY A 114 12.82 10.59 -4.61
C GLY A 114 14.04 11.11 -3.90
N ASP A 115 15.07 11.37 -4.67
CA ASP A 115 16.34 11.86 -4.14
C ASP A 115 17.06 12.67 -5.20
N PHE A 116 18.04 13.47 -4.77
CA PHE A 116 18.99 14.10 -5.67
C PHE A 116 20.39 14.14 -5.07
N PHE A 117 21.37 14.31 -5.94
CA PHE A 117 22.79 14.28 -5.64
C PHE A 117 23.49 15.46 -6.29
N PHE A 118 24.54 15.94 -5.64
CA PHE A 118 25.45 16.93 -6.23
C PHE A 118 26.58 16.24 -7.00
N LYS A 119 26.95 16.81 -8.14
CA LYS A 119 28.10 16.33 -8.93
C LYS A 119 28.84 17.48 -9.60
N GLU A 120 30.18 17.41 -9.49
CA GLU A 120 31.11 18.22 -10.26
C GLU A 120 31.81 17.34 -11.30
N PHE A 121 32.07 17.91 -12.47
CA PHE A 121 32.76 17.22 -13.56
C PHE A 121 33.44 18.21 -14.50
N SER A 122 34.52 17.74 -15.18
CA SER A 122 35.33 18.57 -16.13
C SER A 122 35.47 17.94 -17.53
N LYS A 123 34.74 16.87 -17.76
CA LYS A 123 34.67 16.13 -19.04
C LYS A 123 33.32 15.46 -19.14
N GLU A 124 33.07 14.80 -20.28
CA GLU A 124 31.86 14.01 -20.44
C GLU A 124 31.74 12.91 -19.35
N GLU A 125 30.59 12.84 -18.74
CA GLU A 125 30.24 11.82 -17.78
C GLU A 125 28.84 11.25 -17.98
N LYS A 126 28.69 9.99 -17.68
CA LYS A 126 27.42 9.28 -17.70
C LYS A 126 26.72 9.39 -16.35
N ILE A 127 25.48 9.87 -16.37
CA ILE A 127 24.58 9.87 -15.21
C ILE A 127 23.60 8.73 -15.35
N ASN A 128 23.54 7.84 -14.38
CA ASN A 128 22.59 6.74 -14.30
C ASN A 128 21.51 7.04 -13.26
N PHE A 129 20.25 6.77 -13.59
CA PHE A 129 19.11 6.87 -12.73
C PHE A 129 18.61 5.47 -12.30
N PRO A 130 17.81 5.34 -11.24
CA PRO A 130 17.30 4.05 -10.76
C PRO A 130 16.62 3.23 -11.86
N LYS A 131 16.95 1.94 -11.93
CA LYS A 131 16.34 0.97 -12.83
C LYS A 131 15.23 0.21 -12.12
N GLY A 132 14.24 -0.28 -12.86
CA GLY A 132 13.14 -1.09 -12.30
C GLY A 132 11.97 -0.27 -11.72
N LEU A 133 12.16 1.03 -11.51
CA LEU A 133 11.13 1.94 -11.02
C LEU A 133 10.69 2.89 -12.15
N LYS A 134 9.43 3.26 -12.16
CA LYS A 134 8.97 4.35 -13.02
C LYS A 134 9.31 5.66 -12.33
N THR A 135 10.28 6.37 -12.89
CA THR A 135 10.75 7.64 -12.33
C THR A 135 10.69 8.73 -13.38
N ILE A 136 10.42 9.94 -12.94
CA ILE A 136 10.80 11.15 -13.66
C ILE A 136 12.14 11.59 -13.08
N ASN A 137 13.13 11.72 -13.96
CA ASN A 137 14.49 12.06 -13.61
C ASN A 137 14.76 13.50 -14.00
N PHE A 138 15.70 14.16 -13.34
CA PHE A 138 16.02 15.54 -13.64
C PHE A 138 17.51 15.85 -13.52
N ILE A 139 17.94 16.90 -14.25
CA ILE A 139 19.25 17.53 -14.11
C ILE A 139 19.03 19.03 -13.99
N PHE A 140 19.52 19.63 -12.93
CA PHE A 140 19.50 21.06 -12.68
C PHE A 140 20.93 21.61 -12.87
N CYS A 141 21.10 22.61 -13.76
CA CYS A 141 22.37 23.22 -14.05
C CYS A 141 22.74 24.30 -13.02
N ILE A 142 23.84 24.09 -12.30
CA ILE A 142 24.37 25.04 -11.31
C ILE A 142 25.46 25.94 -11.91
N SER A 143 26.32 25.38 -12.78
CA SER A 143 27.34 26.13 -13.49
C SER A 143 26.75 27.01 -14.60
N GLU A 144 27.57 27.89 -15.19
CA GLU A 144 27.14 28.80 -16.25
C GLU A 144 26.39 28.09 -17.38
N LYS A 145 26.96 26.95 -17.82
CA LYS A 145 26.31 26.05 -18.81
C LYS A 145 26.89 24.63 -18.78
N ILE A 146 26.10 23.69 -19.23
CA ILE A 146 26.46 22.30 -19.48
C ILE A 146 25.77 21.82 -20.77
N THR A 147 26.24 20.71 -21.34
CA THR A 147 25.49 19.96 -22.36
C THR A 147 24.97 18.68 -21.73
N VAL A 148 23.70 18.35 -21.96
CA VAL A 148 23.08 17.10 -21.56
C VAL A 148 22.57 16.39 -22.80
N ASP A 149 23.14 15.25 -23.12
CA ASP A 149 23.03 14.58 -24.44
C ASP A 149 23.14 15.62 -25.56
N GLU A 150 22.99 16.09 -26.40
CA GLU A 150 23.19 17.14 -27.39
C GLU A 150 22.51 18.50 -27.05
N ASN A 151 21.92 18.65 -25.86
CA ASN A 151 21.15 19.84 -25.49
C ASN A 151 21.91 20.73 -24.52
N GLU A 152 22.01 22.04 -24.83
CA GLU A 152 22.58 23.00 -23.90
C GLU A 152 21.61 23.35 -22.77
N LEU A 153 22.10 23.31 -21.53
CA LEU A 153 21.41 23.74 -20.33
C LEU A 153 22.21 24.88 -19.69
N LYS A 154 21.57 26.01 -19.46
CA LYS A 154 22.18 27.19 -18.81
C LYS A 154 21.95 27.18 -17.31
N GLN A 155 22.69 28.01 -16.62
CA GLN A 155 22.56 28.15 -15.15
C GLN A 155 21.10 28.37 -14.76
N GLY A 156 20.66 27.58 -13.78
CA GLY A 156 19.30 27.64 -13.26
C GLY A 156 18.28 26.88 -14.07
N GLU A 157 18.56 26.46 -15.31
CA GLU A 157 17.63 25.65 -16.09
C GLU A 157 17.62 24.20 -15.59
N ILE A 158 16.46 23.53 -15.77
CA ILE A 158 16.27 22.13 -15.40
C ILE A 158 15.81 21.33 -16.60
N LEU A 159 16.43 20.18 -16.80
CA LEU A 159 15.99 19.15 -17.72
C LEU A 159 15.23 18.08 -16.94
N VAL A 160 14.06 17.69 -17.45
CA VAL A 160 13.22 16.62 -16.91
C VAL A 160 13.04 15.52 -17.96
N THR A 161 13.29 14.27 -17.59
CA THR A 161 13.30 13.13 -18.53
C THR A 161 12.87 11.81 -17.87
N ASP A 162 12.41 10.85 -18.67
CA ASP A 162 12.19 9.46 -18.26
C ASP A 162 13.32 8.50 -18.66
N LYS A 163 14.36 9.02 -19.36
CA LYS A 163 15.56 8.24 -19.69
C LYS A 163 16.22 7.72 -18.41
N LYS A 164 16.71 6.50 -18.43
CA LYS A 164 17.44 5.89 -17.31
C LYS A 164 18.93 6.20 -17.30
N GLU A 165 19.41 6.84 -18.33
CA GLU A 165 20.78 7.35 -18.45
C GLU A 165 20.84 8.56 -19.36
N VAL A 166 21.74 9.47 -19.08
CA VAL A 166 22.08 10.62 -19.92
C VAL A 166 23.59 10.91 -19.83
N PHE A 167 24.14 11.58 -20.82
CA PHE A 167 25.53 12.05 -20.82
C PHE A 167 25.56 13.55 -20.55
N VAL A 168 26.37 13.97 -19.59
CA VAL A 168 26.61 15.38 -19.27
C VAL A 168 28.03 15.75 -19.65
N ASN A 169 28.23 16.94 -20.23
CA ASN A 169 29.55 17.43 -20.64
C ASN A 169 29.73 18.90 -20.31
N SER A 170 30.90 19.24 -19.76
CA SER A 170 31.37 20.61 -19.52
C SER A 170 32.83 20.60 -19.07
N SER A 171 33.55 21.70 -19.28
CA SER A 171 34.89 21.89 -18.70
C SER A 171 34.90 22.28 -17.24
N ASN A 172 33.75 22.72 -16.68
CA ASN A 172 33.58 23.09 -15.28
C ASN A 172 32.09 22.92 -14.87
N GLY A 173 31.60 21.69 -15.03
CA GLY A 173 30.18 21.35 -14.80
C GLY A 173 29.87 21.14 -13.33
N LYS A 174 28.76 21.75 -12.85
CA LYS A 174 28.15 21.49 -11.54
C LYS A 174 26.66 21.31 -11.72
N ILE A 175 26.13 20.23 -11.19
CA ILE A 175 24.71 19.87 -11.29
C ILE A 175 24.15 19.33 -9.99
N PHE A 176 22.84 19.51 -9.81
CA PHE A 176 22.04 18.53 -9.10
C PHE A 176 21.40 17.58 -10.13
N TYR A 177 21.45 16.29 -9.86
CA TYR A 177 20.74 15.29 -10.64
C TYR A 177 19.98 14.37 -9.69
N GLY A 178 18.78 13.97 -10.08
CA GLY A 178 17.94 13.21 -9.19
C GLY A 178 16.74 12.60 -9.88
N PHE A 179 15.87 12.02 -9.07
CA PHE A 179 14.67 11.35 -9.53
C PHE A 179 13.52 11.52 -8.54
N ALA A 180 12.30 11.43 -9.02
CA ALA A 180 11.11 11.21 -8.23
C ALA A 180 10.37 10.00 -8.79
N GLU A 181 9.99 9.06 -7.93
CA GLU A 181 9.10 7.97 -8.29
C GLU A 181 7.72 8.54 -8.60
N ILE A 182 7.15 8.11 -9.70
CA ILE A 182 5.79 8.41 -10.07
C ILE A 182 4.97 7.13 -10.00
N GLU A 183 4.11 7.03 -8.98
CA GLU A 183 3.03 6.07 -9.07
C GLU A 183 2.12 6.50 -10.21
N GLU A 184 1.99 5.67 -11.25
CA GLU A 184 0.90 5.84 -12.18
C GLU A 184 -0.40 5.63 -11.43
N GLU A 185 -1.40 6.46 -11.75
CA GLU A 185 -2.76 6.13 -11.37
C GLU A 185 -3.11 4.79 -12.02
N VAL A 186 -3.17 3.75 -11.20
CA VAL A 186 -3.48 2.40 -11.66
C VAL A 186 -4.90 2.43 -12.23
N LYS A 187 -5.01 2.29 -13.54
CA LYS A 187 -6.31 2.26 -14.21
C LYS A 187 -6.91 0.86 -14.06
N MET A 188 -8.24 0.78 -14.04
CA MET A 188 -8.93 -0.51 -13.94
C MET A 188 -8.46 -1.52 -14.99
N LYS A 189 -8.20 -1.09 -16.22
CA LYS A 189 -7.65 -1.93 -17.29
C LYS A 189 -6.25 -2.52 -17.02
N ASP A 190 -5.49 -1.94 -16.08
CA ASP A 190 -4.16 -2.43 -15.70
C ASP A 190 -4.28 -3.52 -14.62
N LEU A 191 -5.34 -3.46 -13.81
CA LEU A 191 -5.67 -4.47 -12.80
C LEU A 191 -6.48 -5.65 -13.38
N TRP A 192 -7.35 -5.34 -14.35
CA TRP A 192 -8.31 -6.28 -14.92
C TRP A 192 -8.18 -6.30 -16.44
N ASN A 193 -7.57 -7.34 -16.97
CA ASN A 193 -7.34 -7.52 -18.41
C ASN A 193 -7.23 -9.01 -18.73
N GLY A 194 -8.37 -9.64 -19.03
CA GLY A 194 -8.48 -11.07 -19.22
C GLY A 194 -8.75 -11.50 -20.65
N ARG A 195 -9.00 -12.78 -20.82
CA ARG A 195 -9.42 -13.36 -22.07
C ARG A 195 -10.75 -12.74 -22.52
N PHE A 196 -10.82 -12.34 -23.77
CA PHE A 196 -12.03 -11.88 -24.44
C PHE A 196 -12.62 -12.99 -25.31
N ASP A 197 -13.87 -13.34 -25.09
CA ASP A 197 -14.58 -14.30 -25.93
C ASP A 197 -15.59 -13.58 -26.85
N SER A 198 -16.46 -12.74 -26.32
CA SER A 198 -17.36 -11.88 -27.07
C SER A 198 -17.96 -10.78 -26.18
N ASP A 199 -18.75 -9.86 -26.78
CA ASP A 199 -19.56 -8.85 -26.06
C ASP A 199 -20.97 -9.34 -25.72
N LYS A 200 -21.31 -10.60 -26.02
CA LYS A 200 -22.62 -11.16 -25.69
C LYS A 200 -22.69 -11.42 -24.18
N GLU A 201 -23.83 -11.10 -23.59
CA GLU A 201 -24.09 -11.24 -22.16
C GLU A 201 -23.67 -12.61 -21.60
N VAL A 202 -23.96 -13.67 -22.35
CA VAL A 202 -23.66 -15.07 -21.95
C VAL A 202 -22.19 -15.44 -21.97
N ASP A 203 -21.34 -14.65 -22.61
CA ASP A 203 -19.90 -14.87 -22.76
C ASP A 203 -19.08 -13.91 -21.91
N LEU A 204 -19.73 -12.97 -21.18
CA LEU A 204 -19.03 -11.96 -20.41
C LEU A 204 -18.20 -12.56 -19.28
N ARG A 205 -17.00 -12.03 -19.14
CA ARG A 205 -16.07 -12.37 -18.07
C ARG A 205 -15.99 -11.27 -17.03
N LEU A 206 -15.50 -11.61 -15.86
CA LEU A 206 -15.43 -10.71 -14.72
C LEU A 206 -14.75 -9.37 -15.07
N TRP A 207 -13.60 -9.40 -15.77
CA TRP A 207 -12.87 -8.20 -16.15
C TRP A 207 -13.66 -7.24 -17.05
N GLN A 208 -14.66 -7.71 -17.81
CA GLN A 208 -15.48 -6.90 -18.71
C GLN A 208 -16.58 -6.14 -17.96
N VAL A 209 -16.98 -6.60 -16.78
CA VAL A 209 -18.12 -6.07 -16.03
C VAL A 209 -17.74 -5.36 -14.72
N ILE A 210 -16.51 -5.53 -14.26
CA ILE A 210 -16.04 -4.90 -13.03
C ILE A 210 -15.90 -3.39 -13.19
N LYS A 211 -16.42 -2.64 -12.23
CA LYS A 211 -16.43 -1.18 -12.20
C LYS A 211 -15.45 -0.65 -11.15
N GLU A 212 -14.93 0.54 -11.36
CA GLU A 212 -14.21 1.25 -10.31
C GLU A 212 -15.20 1.68 -9.22
N PHE A 213 -14.83 1.48 -7.94
CA PHE A 213 -15.61 1.97 -6.83
C PHE A 213 -15.49 3.49 -6.73
N ASP A 214 -16.62 4.17 -6.72
CA ASP A 214 -16.74 5.60 -6.53
C ASP A 214 -17.87 5.93 -5.52
N GLU A 215 -18.12 7.21 -5.29
CA GLU A 215 -19.16 7.68 -4.36
C GLU A 215 -20.60 7.33 -4.78
N ASN A 216 -20.80 6.96 -6.05
CA ASN A 216 -22.10 6.55 -6.61
C ASN A 216 -22.34 5.05 -6.48
N ALA A 217 -21.31 4.26 -6.15
CA ALA A 217 -21.41 2.83 -5.97
C ALA A 217 -22.32 2.51 -4.77
N LYS A 218 -23.45 1.87 -5.02
CA LYS A 218 -24.45 1.51 -4.01
C LYS A 218 -25.19 0.24 -4.41
N GLY A 219 -25.78 -0.41 -3.43
CA GLY A 219 -26.71 -1.52 -3.67
C GLY A 219 -26.21 -2.88 -3.21
N ASN A 220 -26.78 -3.95 -3.76
CA ASN A 220 -26.42 -5.32 -3.45
C ASN A 220 -25.34 -5.80 -4.42
N GLY A 221 -24.10 -5.76 -4.01
CA GLY A 221 -22.94 -6.17 -4.82
C GLY A 221 -21.72 -6.42 -3.95
N ILE A 222 -20.61 -6.68 -4.60
CA ILE A 222 -19.32 -6.82 -3.92
C ILE A 222 -18.35 -5.73 -4.35
N CYS A 223 -17.35 -5.46 -3.48
CA CYS A 223 -16.24 -4.59 -3.83
C CYS A 223 -14.92 -5.23 -3.41
N PHE A 224 -14.02 -5.41 -4.36
CA PHE A 224 -12.65 -5.81 -4.06
C PHE A 224 -11.85 -4.63 -3.53
N VAL A 225 -11.05 -4.87 -2.50
CA VAL A 225 -10.16 -3.86 -1.90
C VAL A 225 -8.76 -4.47 -1.76
N GLY A 226 -7.78 -3.90 -2.46
CA GLY A 226 -6.40 -4.41 -2.42
C GLY A 226 -5.62 -3.86 -1.23
N TYR A 227 -4.94 -4.75 -0.49
CA TYR A 227 -3.99 -4.45 0.58
C TYR A 227 -2.59 -4.84 0.11
N ASN A 228 -1.86 -3.91 -0.48
CA ASN A 228 -0.61 -4.15 -1.22
C ASN A 228 0.63 -3.79 -0.39
N THR A 229 0.71 -4.27 0.84
CA THR A 229 1.90 -4.13 1.68
C THR A 229 2.33 -5.47 2.28
N ASP A 230 3.61 -5.62 2.53
CA ASP A 230 4.23 -6.73 3.26
C ASP A 230 5.18 -6.22 4.37
N ASP A 231 5.05 -4.95 4.76
CA ASP A 231 5.82 -4.35 5.87
C ASP A 231 5.59 -5.12 7.19
N GLY A 232 4.33 -5.54 7.45
CA GLY A 232 4.01 -6.39 8.60
C GLY A 232 4.66 -7.77 8.54
N VAL A 233 4.79 -8.35 7.35
CA VAL A 233 5.49 -9.63 7.12
C VAL A 233 6.99 -9.48 7.37
N GLU A 234 7.60 -8.42 6.86
CA GLU A 234 9.02 -8.11 7.07
C GLU A 234 9.32 -7.90 8.55
N ARG A 235 8.52 -7.09 9.25
CA ARG A 235 8.63 -6.87 10.70
C ARG A 235 8.47 -8.16 11.50
N ASN A 236 7.68 -9.12 11.00
CA ASN A 236 7.51 -10.45 11.60
C ASN A 236 8.61 -11.46 11.18
N GLN A 237 9.62 -11.01 10.45
CA GLN A 237 10.73 -11.84 9.91
C GLN A 237 10.23 -12.92 8.93
N GLY A 238 9.11 -12.68 8.27
CA GLY A 238 8.55 -13.53 7.22
C GLY A 238 9.17 -13.28 5.85
N ARG A 239 8.79 -14.09 4.87
CA ARG A 239 9.23 -13.94 3.47
C ARG A 239 8.45 -12.82 2.77
N ILE A 240 9.14 -11.74 2.39
CA ILE A 240 8.54 -10.62 1.64
C ILE A 240 8.06 -11.06 0.26
N GLY A 241 7.13 -10.29 -0.33
CA GLY A 241 6.53 -10.50 -1.67
C GLY A 241 5.01 -10.52 -1.66
N ALA A 242 4.36 -10.59 -0.47
CA ALA A 242 2.91 -10.58 -0.34
C ALA A 242 2.27 -9.25 -0.80
N LYS A 243 3.02 -8.14 -0.87
CA LYS A 243 2.53 -6.86 -1.42
C LYS A 243 1.96 -6.96 -2.84
N ASP A 244 2.43 -7.93 -3.62
CA ASP A 244 1.94 -8.18 -4.97
C ASP A 244 0.78 -9.19 -5.01
N GLY A 245 0.38 -9.72 -3.86
CA GLY A 245 -0.68 -10.73 -3.71
C GLY A 245 -2.03 -10.26 -4.23
N SER A 246 -2.41 -9.02 -3.93
CA SER A 246 -3.68 -8.45 -4.41
C SER A 246 -3.80 -8.45 -5.93
N ASN A 247 -2.73 -8.10 -6.65
CA ASN A 247 -2.67 -8.10 -8.10
C ASN A 247 -2.65 -9.54 -8.67
N ALA A 248 -1.96 -10.46 -7.99
CA ALA A 248 -1.91 -11.87 -8.39
C ALA A 248 -3.31 -12.53 -8.29
N ILE A 249 -4.08 -12.24 -7.24
CA ILE A 249 -5.44 -12.75 -7.07
C ILE A 249 -6.36 -12.19 -8.16
N ARG A 250 -6.32 -10.87 -8.44
CA ARG A 250 -7.08 -10.26 -9.55
C ARG A 250 -6.76 -10.93 -10.88
N LYS A 251 -5.48 -11.10 -11.17
CA LYS A 251 -5.01 -11.77 -12.39
C LYS A 251 -5.52 -13.22 -12.49
N ALA A 252 -5.62 -13.92 -11.37
CA ALA A 252 -6.16 -15.28 -11.34
C ALA A 252 -7.67 -15.32 -11.62
N MET A 253 -8.42 -14.29 -11.21
CA MET A 253 -9.89 -14.22 -11.37
C MET A 253 -10.35 -13.56 -12.67
N GLN A 254 -9.52 -12.73 -13.30
CA GLN A 254 -9.95 -11.86 -14.42
C GLN A 254 -10.71 -12.57 -15.53
N SER A 255 -10.38 -13.83 -15.81
CA SER A 255 -11.02 -14.64 -16.84
C SER A 255 -12.18 -15.52 -16.34
N PHE A 256 -12.59 -15.39 -15.07
CA PHE A 256 -13.77 -16.11 -14.58
C PHE A 256 -15.04 -15.53 -15.23
N PRO A 257 -16.10 -16.35 -15.39
CA PRO A 257 -17.36 -15.86 -15.91
C PRO A 257 -17.95 -14.74 -15.04
N LYS A 258 -18.69 -13.83 -15.65
CA LYS A 258 -19.57 -12.91 -14.94
C LYS A 258 -20.51 -13.70 -14.00
N VAL A 259 -20.81 -13.14 -12.85
CA VAL A 259 -21.84 -13.66 -11.94
C VAL A 259 -23.14 -12.91 -12.18
N GLU A 260 -24.18 -13.62 -12.58
CA GLU A 260 -25.46 -13.03 -12.89
C GLU A 260 -26.12 -12.37 -11.66
N GLY A 261 -26.73 -11.22 -11.86
CA GLY A 261 -27.45 -10.49 -10.81
C GLY A 261 -26.53 -9.84 -9.75
N LEU A 262 -25.21 -9.87 -9.94
CA LEU A 262 -24.26 -9.29 -8.99
C LEU A 262 -23.49 -8.11 -9.60
N GLU A 263 -23.59 -6.93 -8.99
CA GLU A 263 -22.71 -5.82 -9.30
C GLU A 263 -21.34 -6.02 -8.66
N VAL A 264 -20.27 -5.76 -9.42
CA VAL A 264 -18.90 -5.98 -8.97
C VAL A 264 -18.09 -4.71 -9.13
N TYR A 265 -17.45 -4.29 -8.04
CA TYR A 265 -16.59 -3.12 -7.98
C TYR A 265 -15.18 -3.47 -7.53
N ASP A 266 -14.23 -2.59 -7.80
CA ASP A 266 -12.86 -2.66 -7.27
C ASP A 266 -12.42 -1.28 -6.79
N TYR A 267 -11.96 -1.20 -5.53
CA TYR A 267 -11.47 0.03 -4.89
C TYR A 267 -9.96 0.19 -5.02
N LYS A 268 -9.35 -0.53 -5.98
CA LYS A 268 -7.90 -0.55 -6.26
C LYS A 268 -7.05 -0.93 -5.02
N ASN A 269 -5.76 -0.65 -5.10
CA ASN A 269 -4.80 -0.87 -4.02
C ASN A 269 -4.69 0.35 -3.11
N LEU A 270 -3.93 0.22 -2.02
CA LEU A 270 -3.58 1.31 -1.13
C LEU A 270 -2.49 2.18 -1.73
N SER A 271 -2.43 3.42 -1.27
CA SER A 271 -1.38 4.38 -1.63
C SER A 271 -0.13 4.25 -0.76
N SER A 272 -0.25 3.83 0.50
CA SER A 272 0.87 3.61 1.41
C SER A 272 1.20 2.13 1.57
N GLN A 273 2.48 1.83 1.70
CA GLN A 273 2.99 0.49 2.04
C GLN A 273 3.52 0.42 3.49
N VAL A 274 3.50 1.51 4.23
CA VAL A 274 3.85 1.53 5.65
C VAL A 274 2.68 0.97 6.46
N LEU A 275 2.95 0.01 7.31
CA LEU A 275 1.95 -0.83 8.00
C LEU A 275 0.81 -0.02 8.63
N GLU A 276 1.13 0.96 9.48
CA GLU A 276 0.13 1.71 10.24
C GLU A 276 -0.73 2.62 9.34
N GLU A 277 -0.10 3.22 8.34
CA GLU A 277 -0.78 4.06 7.33
C GLU A 277 -1.66 3.19 6.43
N ALA A 278 -1.14 2.05 5.98
CA ALA A 278 -1.85 1.08 5.17
C ALA A 278 -3.09 0.54 5.89
N GLN A 279 -2.97 0.15 7.17
CA GLN A 279 -4.09 -0.31 7.98
C GLN A 279 -5.15 0.78 8.15
N LYS A 280 -4.75 2.04 8.34
CA LYS A 280 -5.68 3.18 8.45
C LYS A 280 -6.42 3.42 7.14
N GLU A 281 -5.69 3.54 6.01
CA GLU A 281 -6.29 3.73 4.68
C GLU A 281 -7.23 2.59 4.33
N TYR A 282 -6.80 1.36 4.57
CA TYR A 282 -7.60 0.16 4.30
C TYR A 282 -8.88 0.12 5.14
N SER A 283 -8.77 0.46 6.43
CA SER A 283 -9.92 0.58 7.33
C SER A 283 -10.96 1.58 6.81
N ASP A 284 -10.52 2.73 6.28
CA ASP A 284 -11.42 3.72 5.69
C ASP A 284 -12.10 3.18 4.42
N LYS A 285 -11.36 2.49 3.55
CA LYS A 285 -11.91 1.86 2.35
C LYS A 285 -12.95 0.80 2.70
N ILE A 286 -12.67 -0.11 3.64
CA ILE A 286 -13.64 -1.14 4.09
C ILE A 286 -14.91 -0.48 4.67
N ALA A 287 -14.75 0.54 5.51
CA ALA A 287 -15.89 1.27 6.07
C ALA A 287 -16.75 1.94 4.99
N ASN A 288 -16.14 2.53 3.96
CA ASN A 288 -16.84 3.16 2.85
C ASN A 288 -17.64 2.13 2.03
N VAL A 289 -17.03 0.98 1.72
CA VAL A 289 -17.71 -0.13 1.00
C VAL A 289 -18.93 -0.61 1.78
N LEU A 290 -18.79 -0.85 3.09
CA LEU A 290 -19.91 -1.28 3.95
C LEU A 290 -21.02 -0.23 4.05
N LYS A 291 -20.66 1.05 4.16
CA LYS A 291 -21.64 2.16 4.16
C LYS A 291 -22.38 2.32 2.82
N ALA A 292 -21.75 1.95 1.72
CA ALA A 292 -22.39 1.90 0.40
C ALA A 292 -23.36 0.71 0.25
N GLY A 293 -23.45 -0.18 1.24
CA GLY A 293 -24.27 -1.39 1.21
C GLY A 293 -23.66 -2.54 0.42
N LEU A 294 -22.38 -2.42 0.04
CA LEU A 294 -21.64 -3.44 -0.71
C LEU A 294 -20.90 -4.38 0.25
N PHE A 295 -20.61 -5.57 -0.25
CA PHE A 295 -19.86 -6.59 0.49
C PHE A 295 -18.35 -6.49 0.16
N PRO A 296 -17.47 -6.09 1.10
CA PRO A 296 -16.04 -6.02 0.83
C PRO A 296 -15.40 -7.41 0.77
N ILE A 297 -14.56 -7.63 -0.24
CA ILE A 297 -13.63 -8.74 -0.34
C ILE A 297 -12.22 -8.17 -0.38
N GLY A 298 -11.45 -8.39 0.69
CA GLY A 298 -10.06 -7.97 0.80
C GLY A 298 -9.13 -8.87 0.01
N LEU A 299 -8.24 -8.26 -0.76
CA LEU A 299 -7.20 -8.97 -1.50
C LEU A 299 -5.85 -8.53 -0.93
N GLY A 300 -5.19 -9.41 -0.18
CA GLY A 300 -4.15 -9.01 0.71
C GLY A 300 -2.75 -9.18 0.26
N GLY A 301 -1.94 -8.47 0.97
CA GLY A 301 -0.58 -8.55 1.41
C GLY A 301 -0.43 -9.40 2.66
N GLY A 302 0.28 -8.88 3.69
CA GLY A 302 0.48 -9.59 4.95
C GLY A 302 -0.81 -9.77 5.77
N HIS A 303 -0.79 -10.70 6.74
CA HIS A 303 -1.97 -10.96 7.57
C HIS A 303 -2.29 -9.83 8.57
N ASP A 304 -1.51 -8.78 8.59
CA ASP A 304 -1.82 -7.50 9.23
C ASP A 304 -3.01 -6.77 8.60
N ILE A 305 -3.47 -7.19 7.40
CA ILE A 305 -4.75 -6.79 6.79
C ILE A 305 -5.92 -6.98 7.75
N ALA A 306 -5.87 -8.01 8.60
CA ALA A 306 -6.95 -8.36 9.52
C ALA A 306 -7.28 -7.23 10.50
N TYR A 307 -6.27 -6.49 10.99
CA TYR A 307 -6.50 -5.32 11.85
C TYR A 307 -7.18 -4.18 11.09
N GLY A 308 -6.77 -3.95 9.84
CA GLY A 308 -7.40 -2.96 8.97
C GLY A 308 -8.86 -3.28 8.62
N SER A 309 -9.16 -4.53 8.23
CA SER A 309 -10.51 -5.02 7.98
C SER A 309 -11.40 -4.85 9.22
N TYR A 310 -10.93 -5.35 10.37
CA TYR A 310 -11.67 -5.24 11.62
C TYR A 310 -11.97 -3.77 11.98
N SER A 311 -10.98 -2.90 11.90
CA SER A 311 -11.13 -1.48 12.19
C SER A 311 -12.15 -0.80 11.27
N GLY A 312 -12.20 -1.19 10.00
CA GLY A 312 -13.22 -0.71 9.04
C GLY A 312 -14.62 -1.21 9.36
N ILE A 313 -14.74 -2.49 9.72
CA ILE A 313 -16.00 -3.08 10.16
C ILE A 313 -16.49 -2.42 11.44
N ARG A 314 -15.61 -2.15 12.41
CA ARG A 314 -15.97 -1.45 13.66
C ARG A 314 -16.46 -0.03 13.39
N LYS A 315 -15.87 0.69 12.41
CA LYS A 315 -16.38 2.01 11.98
C LYS A 315 -17.78 1.95 11.36
N ALA A 316 -18.10 0.86 10.65
CA ALA A 316 -19.42 0.66 10.04
C ALA A 316 -20.46 0.14 11.06
N TYR A 317 -20.03 -0.63 12.05
CA TYR A 317 -20.88 -1.28 13.06
C TYR A 317 -20.36 -0.99 14.47
N PRO A 318 -20.47 0.26 14.99
CA PRO A 318 -19.82 0.70 16.22
C PRO A 318 -20.27 -0.07 17.48
N ASP A 319 -21.55 -0.50 17.54
CA ASP A 319 -22.15 -1.11 18.74
C ASP A 319 -22.32 -2.63 18.63
N LYS A 320 -21.95 -3.23 17.49
CA LYS A 320 -22.17 -4.66 17.25
C LYS A 320 -21.09 -5.53 17.92
N LYS A 321 -21.49 -6.73 18.35
CA LYS A 321 -20.53 -7.79 18.69
C LYS A 321 -20.00 -8.38 17.39
N ILE A 322 -18.69 -8.27 17.17
CA ILE A 322 -18.03 -8.77 15.95
C ILE A 322 -17.35 -10.10 16.26
N GLY A 323 -17.72 -11.13 15.53
CA GLY A 323 -17.01 -12.41 15.50
C GLY A 323 -15.94 -12.42 14.43
N LEU A 324 -14.70 -12.72 14.81
CA LEU A 324 -13.59 -12.96 13.90
C LEU A 324 -13.43 -14.46 13.71
N ILE A 325 -13.44 -14.92 12.47
CA ILE A 325 -13.13 -16.30 12.10
C ILE A 325 -11.89 -16.26 11.23
N ASN A 326 -10.78 -16.73 11.79
CA ASN A 326 -9.49 -16.81 11.13
C ASN A 326 -9.24 -18.23 10.61
N PHE A 327 -9.15 -18.40 9.30
CA PHE A 327 -8.65 -19.63 8.68
C PHE A 327 -7.13 -19.53 8.61
N ASP A 328 -6.45 -20.18 9.55
CA ASP A 328 -5.01 -20.04 9.73
C ASP A 328 -4.45 -21.21 10.52
N THR A 329 -3.17 -21.54 10.31
CA THR A 329 -2.44 -22.46 11.19
C THR A 329 -1.84 -21.76 12.42
N HIS A 330 -1.76 -20.42 12.37
CA HIS A 330 -1.17 -19.57 13.39
C HIS A 330 -2.23 -18.73 14.12
N LEU A 331 -2.03 -18.51 15.40
CA LEU A 331 -2.96 -17.71 16.21
C LEU A 331 -2.86 -16.19 15.97
N ASP A 332 -1.75 -15.72 15.46
CA ASP A 332 -1.44 -14.29 15.19
C ASP A 332 -1.80 -13.33 16.32
N ILE A 333 -1.53 -13.82 17.56
CA ILE A 333 -1.71 -13.07 18.81
C ILE A 333 -0.38 -12.82 19.53
N ARG A 334 0.71 -12.61 18.77
CA ARG A 334 2.03 -12.28 19.33
C ARG A 334 1.97 -10.96 20.09
N PRO A 335 2.82 -10.77 21.12
CA PRO A 335 3.03 -9.45 21.73
C PRO A 335 3.50 -8.43 20.70
N TYR A 336 3.10 -7.17 20.86
CA TYR A 336 3.45 -6.07 19.96
C TYR A 336 4.13 -4.90 20.67
N ASP A 337 4.88 -5.19 21.72
CA ASP A 337 5.65 -4.20 22.49
C ASP A 337 6.67 -3.44 21.62
N ASN A 338 7.15 -4.07 20.53
CA ASN A 338 8.06 -3.49 19.54
C ASN A 338 7.33 -2.99 18.27
N GLY A 339 6.04 -2.75 18.34
CA GLY A 339 5.21 -2.35 17.21
C GLY A 339 4.43 -3.51 16.57
N PRO A 340 3.45 -3.20 15.70
CA PRO A 340 2.62 -4.19 15.03
C PRO A 340 3.39 -4.94 13.93
N THR A 341 2.99 -6.20 13.73
CA THR A 341 3.48 -7.09 12.66
C THR A 341 2.34 -7.92 12.10
N SER A 342 2.57 -8.73 11.05
CA SER A 342 1.56 -9.65 10.53
C SER A 342 1.08 -10.67 11.57
N GLY A 343 1.92 -11.04 12.54
CA GLY A 343 1.58 -11.99 13.61
C GLY A 343 0.94 -11.38 14.87
N THR A 344 0.48 -10.12 14.85
CA THR A 344 -0.02 -9.42 16.05
C THR A 344 -1.46 -8.95 15.95
N SER A 345 -2.09 -9.07 14.77
CA SER A 345 -3.36 -8.43 14.43
C SER A 345 -4.50 -8.77 15.39
N PHE A 346 -4.68 -10.03 15.71
CA PHE A 346 -5.79 -10.44 16.59
C PHE A 346 -5.55 -10.04 18.04
N LYS A 347 -4.29 -10.01 18.49
CA LYS A 347 -3.99 -9.48 19.82
C LYS A 347 -4.32 -7.99 19.93
N GLN A 348 -3.95 -7.19 18.93
CA GLN A 348 -4.27 -5.76 18.89
C GLN A 348 -5.80 -5.54 18.94
N ILE A 349 -6.56 -6.34 18.19
CA ILE A 349 -8.03 -6.27 18.19
C ILE A 349 -8.59 -6.62 19.56
N LEU A 350 -8.20 -7.77 20.13
CA LEU A 350 -8.73 -8.29 21.37
C LEU A 350 -8.35 -7.46 22.61
N ASP A 351 -7.19 -6.79 22.58
CA ASP A 351 -6.78 -5.85 23.62
C ASP A 351 -7.58 -4.54 23.56
N SER A 352 -7.94 -4.08 22.37
CA SER A 352 -8.61 -2.79 22.15
C SER A 352 -10.14 -2.86 22.20
N ASP A 353 -10.74 -4.02 21.94
CA ASP A 353 -12.19 -4.16 21.82
C ASP A 353 -12.74 -5.41 22.55
N LYS A 354 -13.44 -5.16 23.64
CA LYS A 354 -14.10 -6.22 24.45
C LYS A 354 -15.33 -6.85 23.76
N ASN A 355 -15.86 -6.22 22.73
CA ASN A 355 -16.97 -6.74 21.91
C ASN A 355 -16.49 -7.59 20.73
N ALA A 356 -15.18 -7.79 20.57
CA ALA A 356 -14.59 -8.73 19.65
C ALA A 356 -14.57 -10.15 20.27
N LYS A 357 -14.90 -11.14 19.43
CA LYS A 357 -14.68 -12.56 19.74
C LYS A 357 -13.79 -13.16 18.68
N TYR A 358 -12.99 -14.15 19.04
CA TYR A 358 -12.03 -14.77 18.13
C TYR A 358 -12.22 -16.28 18.04
N ALA A 359 -12.23 -16.80 16.81
CA ALA A 359 -12.20 -18.21 16.47
C ALA A 359 -11.12 -18.46 15.43
N ILE A 360 -10.43 -19.57 15.52
CA ILE A 360 -9.45 -20.03 14.52
C ILE A 360 -9.88 -21.39 13.98
N VAL A 361 -9.75 -21.59 12.66
CA VAL A 361 -10.03 -22.82 11.91
C VAL A 361 -8.77 -23.25 11.17
N GLY A 362 -8.35 -24.48 11.37
CA GLY A 362 -7.12 -25.01 10.78
C GLY A 362 -5.89 -24.85 11.68
N PHE A 363 -6.12 -24.58 12.96
CA PHE A 363 -5.03 -24.44 13.94
C PHE A 363 -4.09 -25.65 13.93
N LYS A 364 -2.78 -25.35 13.99
CA LYS A 364 -1.74 -26.36 14.14
C LYS A 364 -0.85 -26.07 15.34
N LYS A 365 -0.76 -27.06 16.23
CA LYS A 365 0.03 -26.93 17.45
C LYS A 365 1.52 -26.69 17.17
N GLN A 366 2.05 -27.21 16.06
CA GLN A 366 3.45 -27.07 15.65
C GLN A 366 3.84 -25.64 15.33
N GLY A 367 2.90 -24.80 14.87
CA GLY A 367 3.11 -23.38 14.56
C GLY A 367 2.96 -22.44 15.76
N ASN A 368 2.52 -22.96 16.95
CA ASN A 368 2.10 -22.12 18.06
C ASN A 368 2.77 -22.50 19.37
N THR A 369 3.49 -21.54 19.96
CA THR A 369 4.14 -21.76 21.26
C THR A 369 3.13 -21.89 22.39
N LYS A 370 3.53 -22.50 23.51
CA LYS A 370 2.68 -22.57 24.72
C LYS A 370 2.16 -21.19 25.15
N ARG A 371 2.99 -20.15 25.07
CA ARG A 371 2.60 -18.78 25.41
C ARG A 371 1.42 -18.30 24.55
N LEU A 372 1.45 -18.53 23.24
CA LEU A 372 0.35 -18.13 22.34
C LEU A 372 -0.94 -18.90 22.63
N ILE A 373 -0.81 -20.22 22.88
CA ILE A 373 -1.97 -21.04 23.26
C ILE A 373 -2.58 -20.59 24.60
N ASP A 374 -1.77 -20.28 25.58
CA ASP A 374 -2.25 -19.78 26.88
C ASP A 374 -2.90 -18.38 26.72
N THR A 375 -2.36 -17.54 25.85
CA THR A 375 -2.94 -16.23 25.49
C THR A 375 -4.31 -16.41 24.83
N ALA A 376 -4.43 -17.31 23.84
CA ALA A 376 -5.70 -17.61 23.17
C ALA A 376 -6.77 -18.07 24.16
N LYS A 377 -6.40 -18.94 25.10
CA LYS A 377 -7.29 -19.38 26.19
C LYS A 377 -7.75 -18.23 27.07
N ALA A 378 -6.87 -17.29 27.40
CA ALA A 378 -7.22 -16.11 28.21
C ALA A 378 -8.24 -15.20 27.51
N TYR A 379 -8.26 -15.16 26.17
CA TYR A 379 -9.26 -14.47 25.37
C TYR A 379 -10.51 -15.32 25.08
N ASN A 380 -10.62 -16.53 25.62
CA ASN A 380 -11.69 -17.48 25.29
C ASN A 380 -11.83 -17.75 23.80
N THR A 381 -10.70 -17.86 23.09
CA THR A 381 -10.65 -18.16 21.65
C THR A 381 -11.20 -19.56 21.38
N LEU A 382 -12.11 -19.69 20.42
CA LEU A 382 -12.52 -20.98 19.88
C LEU A 382 -11.40 -21.50 18.96
N ILE A 383 -10.80 -22.61 19.32
CA ILE A 383 -9.71 -23.24 18.55
C ILE A 383 -10.26 -24.50 17.91
N LEU A 384 -10.22 -24.56 16.57
CA LEU A 384 -10.64 -25.70 15.76
C LEU A 384 -9.45 -26.17 14.94
N ASP A 385 -9.05 -27.41 15.17
CA ASP A 385 -7.86 -28.02 14.59
C ASP A 385 -8.10 -28.42 13.13
N GLU A 386 -7.03 -28.50 12.32
CA GLU A 386 -7.15 -28.94 10.92
C GLU A 386 -7.61 -30.39 10.80
N GLU A 387 -7.33 -31.23 11.83
CA GLU A 387 -7.73 -32.63 11.90
C GLU A 387 -9.19 -32.83 12.35
N ASP A 388 -9.82 -31.80 12.94
CA ASP A 388 -11.22 -31.91 13.39
C ASP A 388 -12.16 -32.28 12.24
N GLU A 389 -13.16 -33.09 12.54
CA GLU A 389 -14.19 -33.47 11.57
C GLU A 389 -14.97 -32.25 11.09
N GLU A 390 -15.27 -32.18 9.78
CA GLU A 390 -15.94 -31.03 9.14
C GLU A 390 -17.27 -30.68 9.83
N ASN A 391 -18.10 -31.68 10.15
CA ASN A 391 -19.37 -31.45 10.82
C ASN A 391 -19.20 -30.91 12.26
N TYR A 392 -18.13 -31.31 12.95
CA TYR A 392 -17.80 -30.77 14.25
C TYR A 392 -17.43 -29.29 14.15
N ILE A 393 -16.54 -28.94 13.21
CA ILE A 393 -16.15 -27.55 12.94
C ILE A 393 -17.37 -26.68 12.64
N ILE A 394 -18.24 -27.11 11.73
CA ILE A 394 -19.46 -26.39 11.35
C ILE A 394 -20.37 -26.20 12.58
N THR A 395 -20.56 -27.23 13.39
CA THR A 395 -21.41 -27.18 14.58
C THR A 395 -20.89 -26.17 15.60
N GLU A 396 -19.60 -26.17 15.88
CA GLU A 396 -18.99 -25.23 16.84
C GLU A 396 -19.01 -23.78 16.31
N LEU A 397 -18.76 -23.59 14.99
CA LEU A 397 -18.87 -22.28 14.36
C LEU A 397 -20.32 -21.75 14.38
N GLN A 398 -21.33 -22.58 14.19
CA GLN A 398 -22.74 -22.18 14.29
C GLN A 398 -23.08 -21.69 15.71
N LYS A 399 -22.61 -22.38 16.76
CA LYS A 399 -22.73 -21.92 18.16
C LYS A 399 -22.02 -20.59 18.36
N TYR A 400 -20.81 -20.46 17.85
CA TYR A 400 -20.01 -19.24 17.91
C TYR A 400 -20.72 -18.05 17.24
N ILE A 401 -21.21 -18.22 16.01
CA ILE A 401 -21.91 -17.20 15.22
C ILE A 401 -23.22 -16.79 15.88
N SER A 402 -23.92 -17.69 16.58
CA SER A 402 -25.15 -17.34 17.31
C SER A 402 -24.89 -16.33 18.42
N SER A 403 -23.67 -16.25 18.93
CA SER A 403 -23.27 -15.39 20.04
C SER A 403 -22.76 -13.99 19.63
N VAL A 404 -22.75 -13.67 18.33
CA VAL A 404 -22.29 -12.39 17.76
C VAL A 404 -23.31 -11.82 16.78
N ASP A 405 -23.20 -10.52 16.51
CA ASP A 405 -24.16 -9.83 15.62
C ASP A 405 -23.72 -9.91 14.16
N VAL A 406 -22.43 -9.71 13.90
CA VAL A 406 -21.81 -9.77 12.56
C VAL A 406 -20.52 -10.57 12.62
N VAL A 407 -20.12 -11.11 11.46
CA VAL A 407 -18.95 -11.97 11.32
C VAL A 407 -18.01 -11.41 10.27
N TYR A 408 -16.75 -11.37 10.62
CA TYR A 408 -15.64 -11.15 9.71
C TYR A 408 -14.84 -12.43 9.55
N ILE A 409 -14.56 -12.81 8.30
CA ILE A 409 -13.75 -13.98 7.96
C ILE A 409 -12.45 -13.52 7.32
N THR A 410 -11.33 -14.06 7.75
CA THR A 410 -10.03 -13.86 7.10
C THR A 410 -9.38 -15.21 6.80
N PHE A 411 -8.78 -15.30 5.63
CA PHE A 411 -7.97 -16.45 5.21
C PHE A 411 -6.51 -16.07 5.16
N CYS A 412 -5.70 -16.56 6.08
CA CYS A 412 -4.29 -16.76 5.82
C CYS A 412 -4.15 -17.92 4.84
N MET A 413 -3.65 -17.68 3.64
CA MET A 413 -3.57 -18.74 2.63
C MET A 413 -2.62 -19.86 3.01
N ASP A 414 -1.81 -19.70 4.05
CA ASP A 414 -0.96 -20.73 4.63
C ASP A 414 -1.72 -21.77 5.46
N VAL A 415 -3.02 -21.57 5.71
CA VAL A 415 -3.89 -22.60 6.31
C VAL A 415 -3.98 -23.84 5.44
N PHE A 416 -3.90 -23.64 4.12
CA PHE A 416 -4.02 -24.74 3.16
C PHE A 416 -2.71 -25.52 3.02
N ASP A 417 -2.85 -26.82 2.72
CA ASP A 417 -1.67 -27.66 2.52
C ASP A 417 -0.79 -27.12 1.37
N ALA A 418 0.52 -27.11 1.58
CA ALA A 418 1.52 -26.53 0.70
C ALA A 418 1.45 -26.97 -0.78
N PRO A 419 1.06 -28.19 -1.14
CA PRO A 419 0.80 -28.55 -2.54
C PRO A 419 -0.25 -27.68 -3.24
N TYR A 420 -1.19 -27.12 -2.49
CA TYR A 420 -2.26 -26.27 -3.00
C TYR A 420 -1.92 -24.77 -2.87
N ALA A 421 -1.24 -24.39 -1.79
CA ALA A 421 -0.88 -23.01 -1.49
C ALA A 421 0.62 -22.87 -1.17
N PRO A 422 1.53 -23.08 -2.15
CA PRO A 422 2.98 -22.95 -1.93
C PRO A 422 3.45 -21.50 -1.78
N GLY A 423 2.73 -20.55 -2.38
CA GLY A 423 3.09 -19.15 -2.46
C GLY A 423 2.63 -18.35 -1.23
N VAL A 424 3.22 -18.63 -0.08
CA VAL A 424 2.94 -17.98 1.21
C VAL A 424 4.25 -17.77 1.99
N SER A 425 4.20 -16.95 3.06
CA SER A 425 5.38 -16.73 3.90
C SER A 425 5.82 -18.00 4.64
N ALA A 426 4.89 -18.78 5.17
CA ALA A 426 5.15 -19.99 5.95
C ALA A 426 4.30 -21.18 5.43
N PRO A 427 4.73 -21.88 4.37
CA PRO A 427 3.96 -22.99 3.81
C PRO A 427 3.71 -24.11 4.83
N THR A 428 2.48 -24.55 4.92
CA THR A 428 2.05 -25.59 5.87
C THR A 428 2.04 -26.96 5.19
N ILE A 429 2.67 -27.94 5.83
CA ILE A 429 2.57 -29.35 5.42
C ILE A 429 1.44 -30.02 6.22
N MET A 430 0.60 -30.80 5.54
CA MET A 430 -0.64 -31.35 6.09
C MET A 430 -1.55 -30.25 6.65
N GLY A 431 -1.79 -29.21 5.85
CA GLY A 431 -2.73 -28.15 6.17
C GLY A 431 -4.17 -28.52 5.83
N LEU A 432 -5.07 -27.57 5.97
CA LEU A 432 -6.47 -27.74 5.66
C LEU A 432 -6.68 -28.11 4.18
N ASP A 433 -7.53 -29.09 3.92
CA ASP A 433 -7.95 -29.41 2.54
C ASP A 433 -8.79 -28.26 1.95
N PRO A 434 -8.48 -27.76 0.75
CA PRO A 434 -9.20 -26.65 0.13
C PRO A 434 -10.70 -26.89 -0.07
N LYS A 435 -11.12 -28.12 -0.34
CA LYS A 435 -12.55 -28.46 -0.50
C LYS A 435 -13.26 -28.40 0.85
N LYS A 436 -12.61 -28.85 1.94
CA LYS A 436 -13.12 -28.72 3.31
C LYS A 436 -13.27 -27.23 3.67
N GLY A 437 -12.22 -26.42 3.49
CA GLY A 437 -12.28 -24.97 3.74
C GLY A 437 -13.38 -24.26 2.93
N LYS A 438 -13.55 -24.63 1.66
CA LYS A 438 -14.61 -24.10 0.80
C LYS A 438 -16.01 -24.45 1.28
N ARG A 439 -16.26 -25.70 1.76
CA ARG A 439 -17.57 -26.11 2.29
C ARG A 439 -17.90 -25.36 3.57
N ILE A 440 -16.94 -25.26 4.49
CA ILE A 440 -17.11 -24.47 5.72
C ILE A 440 -17.43 -23.01 5.38
N LEU A 441 -16.69 -22.39 4.45
CA LEU A 441 -16.96 -21.01 4.00
C LEU A 441 -18.41 -20.84 3.49
N ARG A 442 -18.90 -21.78 2.68
CA ARG A 442 -20.30 -21.74 2.18
C ARG A 442 -21.32 -21.77 3.28
N ASP A 443 -21.14 -22.63 4.28
CA ASP A 443 -22.03 -22.71 5.43
C ASP A 443 -22.01 -21.42 6.25
N LEU A 444 -20.83 -20.81 6.43
CA LEU A 444 -20.70 -19.51 7.08
C LEU A 444 -21.40 -18.39 6.30
N MET A 445 -21.22 -18.33 4.98
CA MET A 445 -21.88 -17.35 4.11
C MET A 445 -23.41 -17.49 4.13
N ALA A 446 -23.92 -18.72 4.20
CA ALA A 446 -25.36 -19.00 4.27
C ALA A 446 -26.04 -18.47 5.55
N THR A 447 -25.27 -18.14 6.60
CA THR A 447 -25.83 -17.56 7.84
C THR A 447 -26.35 -16.12 7.66
N GLY A 448 -25.95 -15.42 6.60
CA GLY A 448 -26.26 -14.01 6.37
C GLY A 448 -25.57 -13.02 7.32
N LYS A 449 -24.77 -13.51 8.29
CA LYS A 449 -24.06 -12.66 9.27
C LYS A 449 -22.67 -12.20 8.81
N VAL A 450 -22.11 -12.84 7.77
CA VAL A 450 -20.78 -12.47 7.25
C VAL A 450 -20.88 -11.14 6.53
N VAL A 451 -20.07 -10.15 6.96
CA VAL A 451 -20.08 -8.79 6.42
C VAL A 451 -18.81 -8.43 5.67
N CYS A 452 -17.73 -9.20 5.83
CA CYS A 452 -16.45 -8.99 5.16
C CYS A 452 -15.68 -10.31 5.09
N VAL A 453 -14.96 -10.52 3.99
CA VAL A 453 -13.97 -11.61 3.86
C VAL A 453 -12.70 -11.02 3.28
N ASP A 454 -11.52 -11.47 3.72
CA ASP A 454 -10.26 -11.19 3.03
C ASP A 454 -9.35 -12.43 2.91
N PHE A 455 -8.36 -12.29 2.03
CA PHE A 455 -7.35 -13.29 1.73
C PHE A 455 -5.97 -12.69 1.91
N ALA A 456 -5.18 -13.20 2.83
CA ALA A 456 -3.85 -12.73 3.20
C ALA A 456 -2.74 -13.70 2.80
N GLU A 457 -1.51 -13.22 2.80
CA GLU A 457 -0.26 -13.98 2.62
C GLU A 457 -0.05 -14.58 1.23
N VAL A 458 -0.86 -14.24 0.21
CA VAL A 458 -0.55 -14.65 -1.16
C VAL A 458 0.74 -13.99 -1.61
N ASN A 459 1.78 -14.80 -1.80
CA ASN A 459 3.12 -14.33 -2.17
C ASN A 459 3.53 -14.85 -3.55
N PRO A 460 3.40 -14.03 -4.62
CA PRO A 460 3.68 -14.46 -5.98
C PRO A 460 5.15 -14.83 -6.24
N LEU A 461 6.10 -14.33 -5.43
CA LEU A 461 7.52 -14.67 -5.58
C LEU A 461 7.82 -16.14 -5.27
N TYR A 462 6.98 -16.78 -4.46
CA TYR A 462 7.13 -18.18 -4.05
C TYR A 462 6.01 -19.07 -4.58
N ASP A 463 5.07 -18.50 -5.35
CA ASP A 463 3.94 -19.24 -5.88
C ASP A 463 4.34 -20.02 -7.15
N ILE A 464 3.82 -21.23 -7.28
CA ILE A 464 4.05 -22.12 -8.42
C ILE A 464 2.81 -22.13 -9.31
N ASP A 465 2.94 -21.73 -10.57
CA ASP A 465 1.82 -21.64 -11.52
C ASP A 465 0.63 -20.82 -10.99
N SER A 466 0.89 -19.87 -10.11
CA SER A 466 -0.12 -19.06 -9.41
C SER A 466 -1.17 -19.91 -8.68
N ARG A 467 -0.81 -21.04 -8.11
CA ARG A 467 -1.73 -21.96 -7.41
C ARG A 467 -2.41 -21.30 -6.23
N THR A 468 -1.61 -20.63 -5.39
CA THR A 468 -2.11 -19.91 -4.20
C THR A 468 -3.06 -18.79 -4.60
N ALA A 469 -2.66 -17.96 -5.57
CA ALA A 469 -3.50 -16.89 -6.10
C ALA A 469 -4.80 -17.43 -6.74
N LYS A 470 -4.72 -18.54 -7.50
CA LYS A 470 -5.90 -19.21 -8.09
C LYS A 470 -6.81 -19.77 -7.02
N LEU A 471 -6.26 -20.34 -5.94
CA LEU A 471 -7.08 -20.87 -4.82
C LEU A 471 -7.84 -19.73 -4.13
N ALA A 472 -7.15 -18.62 -3.79
CA ALA A 472 -7.80 -17.44 -3.24
C ALA A 472 -8.88 -16.89 -4.19
N GLY A 473 -8.59 -16.80 -5.49
CA GLY A 473 -9.55 -16.39 -6.52
C GLY A 473 -10.77 -17.31 -6.62
N CYS A 474 -10.59 -18.64 -6.53
CA CYS A 474 -11.70 -19.59 -6.52
C CYS A 474 -12.60 -19.41 -5.28
N LEU A 475 -12.03 -19.17 -4.11
CA LEU A 475 -12.80 -18.91 -2.88
C LEU A 475 -13.56 -17.58 -2.98
N ALA A 476 -12.91 -16.51 -3.49
CA ALA A 476 -13.54 -15.23 -3.73
C ALA A 476 -14.73 -15.36 -4.72
N TYR A 477 -14.56 -16.11 -5.80
CA TYR A 477 -15.62 -16.36 -6.77
C TYR A 477 -16.78 -17.16 -6.15
N ASP A 478 -16.49 -18.10 -5.26
CA ASP A 478 -17.52 -18.86 -4.53
C ASP A 478 -18.34 -17.94 -3.59
N ILE A 479 -17.68 -16.94 -2.97
CA ILE A 479 -18.38 -15.88 -2.20
C ILE A 479 -19.32 -15.10 -3.12
N MET A 480 -18.86 -14.70 -4.32
CA MET A 480 -19.68 -13.98 -5.30
C MET A 480 -20.94 -14.78 -5.66
N LEU A 481 -20.79 -16.09 -5.94
CA LEU A 481 -21.91 -17.00 -6.24
C LEU A 481 -22.88 -17.15 -5.05
N ASN A 482 -22.42 -17.02 -3.81
CA ASN A 482 -23.29 -17.04 -2.64
C ASN A 482 -24.03 -15.71 -2.43
N LYS A 483 -23.41 -14.58 -2.79
CA LYS A 483 -24.00 -13.24 -2.66
C LYS A 483 -24.98 -12.91 -3.78
N SER A 484 -24.96 -13.61 -4.91
CA SER A 484 -25.91 -13.44 -6.03
C SER A 484 -27.24 -14.15 -5.82
N LYS A 485 -27.36 -15.01 -4.80
CA LYS A 485 -28.58 -15.70 -4.40
C LYS A 485 -29.42 -14.83 -3.45
#